data_1510328e373e18caee8fef4e6e0a0815
#
_entry.id   1510328e373e18caee8fef4e6e0a0815
#
_cell.length_a   1.000
_cell.length_b   1.000
_cell.length_c   1.000
_cell.angle_alpha   90.00
_cell.angle_beta   90.00
_cell.angle_gamma   90.00
#
_symmetry.space_group_name_H-M   'P 1'
#
loop_
_entity.id
_entity.type
_entity.pdbx_description
1 polymer ?
#
loop_
_entity_poly.entity_id
_entity_poly.type
_entity_poly.pdbx_seq_one_letter_code
_entity_poly.pdbx_strand_id
1 'polypeptide(L)'
;RPERSELAKHNICDRLKIKFTHMKLFITGIGTDVGKTVAAAIITQALEADYWKPIQAGDLDNSDSHKVKAYVSNQKTVFHPNSYALHTPASPHYAAEIDGIIIDTTQIKEPVTENHLVIEGAGGILVPLNTTNTIADLIQPDYKVIVVSRHYLGSINHTLLTIEALQNRNITVAGIVFSGDENQATESIILSKTGVKCIGRIEQEPYFDTNVIAEYADLFREQLLSL
;
A
#
# COMPACT_ATOMS: atom_id res chain seq x y z
N ARG A 1 40.27 5.10 43.83
CA ARG A 1 40.11 4.88 42.38
C ARG A 1 38.67 4.43 42.13
N PRO A 2 37.78 5.32 41.71
CA PRO A 2 36.49 4.96 41.19
C PRO A 2 36.32 5.55 39.77
N GLU A 3 36.86 4.96 38.72
CA GLU A 3 36.70 5.45 37.34
C GLU A 3 36.49 4.37 36.29
N ARG A 4 36.27 3.10 36.71
CA ARG A 4 36.05 2.01 35.74
C ARG A 4 34.57 1.57 35.57
N SER A 5 33.63 2.09 36.35
CA SER A 5 32.23 1.64 36.29
C SER A 5 31.31 2.49 35.41
N GLU A 6 31.66 3.71 35.08
CA GLU A 6 30.82 4.60 34.24
C GLU A 6 31.06 4.45 32.74
N LEU A 7 32.29 4.13 32.33
CA LEU A 7 32.63 3.88 30.91
C LEU A 7 32.03 2.56 30.37
N ALA A 8 31.70 1.61 31.24
CA ALA A 8 31.06 0.35 30.81
C ALA A 8 29.55 0.51 30.56
N LYS A 9 28.88 1.49 31.21
CA LYS A 9 27.44 1.72 31.04
C LYS A 9 27.11 2.49 29.77
N HIS A 10 28.01 3.34 29.28
CA HIS A 10 27.80 4.06 28.01
C HIS A 10 27.95 3.20 26.75
N ASN A 11 28.74 2.10 26.84
CA ASN A 11 28.96 1.21 25.69
C ASN A 11 27.91 0.12 25.48
N ILE A 12 26.98 -0.08 26.43
CA ILE A 12 25.91 -1.10 26.30
C ILE A 12 24.66 -0.50 25.67
N CYS A 13 24.39 0.79 25.88
CA CYS A 13 23.24 1.46 25.27
C CYS A 13 23.40 1.73 23.76
N ASP A 14 24.64 1.83 23.27
CA ASP A 14 24.92 2.04 21.83
C ASP A 14 24.99 0.76 21.00
N ARG A 15 25.01 -0.42 21.64
CA ARG A 15 25.05 -1.72 20.93
C ARG A 15 23.69 -2.33 20.63
N LEU A 16 22.59 -1.76 21.12
CA LEU A 16 21.22 -2.19 20.82
C LEU A 16 20.44 -1.12 20.05
N LYS A 17 21.06 -0.42 19.13
CA LYS A 17 20.31 0.14 17.99
C LYS A 17 19.95 -1.04 17.08
N ILE A 18 18.92 -1.79 17.47
CA ILE A 18 18.11 -2.54 16.52
C ILE A 18 17.69 -1.48 15.49
N LYS A 19 18.31 -1.50 14.33
CA LYS A 19 17.80 -0.74 13.19
C LYS A 19 16.42 -1.33 12.92
N PHE A 20 15.39 -0.71 13.46
CA PHE A 20 14.04 -0.94 12.98
C PHE A 20 14.09 -0.56 11.49
N THR A 21 14.16 -1.57 10.64
CA THR A 21 14.06 -1.38 9.20
C THR A 21 12.62 -0.96 8.95
N HIS A 22 12.43 0.33 8.62
CA HIS A 22 11.11 0.83 8.26
C HIS A 22 10.65 0.12 7.00
N MET A 23 9.46 -0.45 7.04
CA MET A 23 8.86 -1.14 5.89
C MET A 23 8.24 -0.12 4.95
N LYS A 24 8.40 -0.35 3.66
CA LYS A 24 7.70 0.39 2.61
C LYS A 24 6.76 -0.58 1.91
N LEU A 25 5.48 -0.34 2.05
CA LEU A 25 4.43 -1.22 1.55
C LEU A 25 3.71 -0.56 0.38
N PHE A 26 3.86 -1.12 -0.81
CA PHE A 26 3.18 -0.64 -2.01
C PHE A 26 1.88 -1.42 -2.21
N ILE A 27 0.75 -0.70 -2.10
CA ILE A 27 -0.58 -1.26 -2.24
C ILE A 27 -1.03 -1.12 -3.68
N THR A 28 -1.17 -2.23 -4.38
CA THR A 28 -1.78 -2.27 -5.71
C THR A 28 -3.05 -3.09 -5.69
N GLY A 29 -3.85 -2.98 -6.74
CA GLY A 29 -5.07 -3.79 -6.90
C GLY A 29 -5.07 -4.54 -8.23
N ILE A 30 -5.94 -5.53 -8.33
CA ILE A 30 -6.21 -6.23 -9.60
C ILE A 30 -7.01 -5.37 -10.58
N GLY A 31 -7.33 -4.13 -10.20
CA GLY A 31 -8.07 -3.16 -10.99
C GLY A 31 -8.43 -1.91 -10.19
N THR A 32 -9.38 -1.14 -10.72
CA THR A 32 -10.00 0.01 -10.03
C THR A 32 -11.13 -0.50 -9.13
N ASP A 33 -11.47 0.24 -8.08
CA ASP A 33 -12.60 -0.04 -7.14
C ASP A 33 -12.55 -1.44 -6.49
N VAL A 34 -11.35 -1.95 -6.26
CA VAL A 34 -11.12 -3.24 -5.59
C VAL A 34 -10.86 -3.13 -4.09
N GLY A 35 -10.95 -1.91 -3.50
CA GLY A 35 -10.78 -1.69 -2.07
C GLY A 35 -9.37 -1.26 -1.65
N LYS A 36 -8.51 -0.77 -2.57
CA LYS A 36 -7.14 -0.32 -2.24
C LYS A 36 -7.10 0.71 -1.11
N THR A 37 -7.95 1.73 -1.19
CA THR A 37 -7.99 2.84 -0.23
C THR A 37 -8.37 2.38 1.18
N VAL A 38 -9.32 1.45 1.28
CA VAL A 38 -9.68 0.83 2.58
C VAL A 38 -8.54 -0.04 3.10
N ALA A 39 -7.94 -0.89 2.24
CA ALA A 39 -6.79 -1.70 2.61
C ALA A 39 -5.59 -0.83 3.04
N ALA A 40 -5.33 0.28 2.33
CA ALA A 40 -4.29 1.23 2.70
C ALA A 40 -4.57 1.89 4.06
N ALA A 41 -5.83 2.26 4.35
CA ALA A 41 -6.22 2.80 5.65
C ALA A 41 -6.00 1.79 6.79
N ILE A 42 -6.43 0.53 6.60
CA ILE A 42 -6.24 -0.56 7.57
C ILE A 42 -4.75 -0.78 7.85
N ILE A 43 -3.92 -0.88 6.80
CA ILE A 43 -2.48 -1.12 6.93
C ILE A 43 -1.79 0.08 7.58
N THR A 44 -2.16 1.31 7.22
CA THR A 44 -1.66 2.55 7.83
C THR A 44 -1.99 2.59 9.32
N GLN A 45 -3.23 2.26 9.70
CA GLN A 45 -3.66 2.18 11.09
C GLN A 45 -2.93 1.07 11.85
N ALA A 46 -2.80 -0.13 11.25
CA ALA A 46 -2.18 -1.30 11.87
C ALA A 46 -0.71 -1.08 12.24
N LEU A 47 0.03 -0.41 11.36
CA LEU A 47 1.46 -0.17 11.51
C LEU A 47 1.78 1.24 12.06
N GLU A 48 0.77 2.08 12.29
CA GLU A 48 0.94 3.51 12.60
C GLU A 48 1.86 4.18 11.58
N ALA A 49 1.78 3.73 10.31
CA ALA A 49 2.66 4.11 9.22
C ALA A 49 2.30 5.49 8.66
N ASP A 50 3.25 6.12 7.98
CA ASP A 50 2.96 7.25 7.11
C ASP A 50 2.24 6.78 5.85
N TYR A 51 1.48 7.67 5.23
CA TYR A 51 0.72 7.38 4.02
C TYR A 51 1.08 8.33 2.88
N TRP A 52 1.24 7.74 1.71
CA TRP A 52 1.50 8.49 0.49
C TRP A 52 0.78 7.87 -0.71
N LYS A 53 0.06 8.70 -1.45
CA LYS A 53 -0.49 8.37 -2.75
C LYS A 53 0.21 9.22 -3.81
N PRO A 54 1.16 8.65 -4.59
CA PRO A 54 1.95 9.42 -5.56
C PRO A 54 1.09 10.17 -6.58
N ILE A 55 0.04 9.51 -7.08
CA ILE A 55 -0.81 10.04 -8.14
C ILE A 55 -2.28 9.91 -7.74
N GLN A 56 -2.98 11.02 -7.73
CA GLN A 56 -4.44 11.10 -7.63
C GLN A 56 -5.00 11.60 -8.96
N ALA A 57 -6.02 10.92 -9.50
CA ALA A 57 -6.75 11.36 -10.69
C ALA A 57 -8.24 11.44 -10.36
N GLY A 58 -8.80 12.63 -10.49
CA GLY A 58 -10.17 12.97 -10.10
C GLY A 58 -10.40 13.03 -8.59
N ASP A 59 -11.60 13.46 -8.21
CA ASP A 59 -12.11 13.49 -6.83
C ASP A 59 -11.18 14.23 -5.85
N LEU A 60 -10.56 15.33 -6.29
CA LEU A 60 -9.52 16.02 -5.50
C LEU A 60 -10.03 16.56 -4.17
N ASP A 61 -11.31 16.97 -4.09
CA ASP A 61 -11.93 17.46 -2.86
C ASP A 61 -12.27 16.34 -1.87
N ASN A 62 -12.36 15.10 -2.34
CA ASN A 62 -12.61 13.89 -1.54
C ASN A 62 -11.70 12.73 -1.98
N SER A 63 -10.41 13.03 -2.14
CA SER A 63 -9.41 12.11 -2.66
C SER A 63 -9.19 10.89 -1.75
N ASP A 64 -8.51 9.87 -2.28
CA ASP A 64 -8.16 8.69 -1.48
C ASP A 64 -7.35 9.09 -0.24
N SER A 65 -6.45 10.07 -0.34
CA SER A 65 -5.72 10.61 0.82
C SER A 65 -6.66 11.22 1.88
N HIS A 66 -7.72 11.92 1.46
CA HIS A 66 -8.74 12.44 2.38
C HIS A 66 -9.51 11.30 3.07
N LYS A 67 -9.87 10.25 2.32
CA LYS A 67 -10.59 9.08 2.84
C LYS A 67 -9.72 8.33 3.86
N VAL A 68 -8.46 8.03 3.52
CA VAL A 68 -7.53 7.36 4.45
C VAL A 68 -7.33 8.21 5.70
N LYS A 69 -7.16 9.53 5.56
CA LYS A 69 -7.03 10.43 6.71
C LYS A 69 -8.27 10.45 7.61
N ALA A 70 -9.46 10.33 7.04
CA ALA A 70 -10.70 10.26 7.80
C ALA A 70 -10.88 8.92 8.53
N TYR A 71 -10.30 7.85 8.03
CA TYR A 71 -10.39 6.50 8.59
C TYR A 71 -9.34 6.20 9.64
N VAL A 72 -8.15 6.79 9.54
CA VAL A 72 -7.03 6.53 10.47
C VAL A 72 -7.21 7.36 11.73
N SER A 73 -7.18 6.71 12.90
CA SER A 73 -7.39 7.36 14.21
C SER A 73 -6.12 7.57 15.02
N ASN A 74 -4.99 6.93 14.65
CA ASN A 74 -3.73 7.11 15.36
C ASN A 74 -3.16 8.53 15.10
N GLN A 75 -2.30 9.01 16.01
CA GLN A 75 -1.72 10.36 15.95
C GLN A 75 -0.29 10.40 15.41
N LYS A 76 0.26 9.26 14.94
CA LYS A 76 1.65 9.16 14.47
C LYS A 76 1.74 9.31 12.94
N THR A 77 0.69 8.91 12.24
CA THR A 77 0.64 8.93 10.78
C THR A 77 0.81 10.33 10.20
N VAL A 78 1.80 10.50 9.34
CA VAL A 78 1.94 11.67 8.47
C VAL A 78 1.37 11.35 7.10
N PHE A 79 0.51 12.24 6.59
CA PHE A 79 -0.08 12.14 5.25
C PHE A 79 0.71 13.02 4.30
N HIS A 80 1.43 12.39 3.37
CA HIS A 80 2.27 13.10 2.41
C HIS A 80 1.47 13.57 1.18
N PRO A 81 1.82 14.73 0.60
CA PRO A 81 1.12 15.26 -0.57
C PRO A 81 1.33 14.39 -1.80
N ASN A 82 0.35 14.37 -2.70
CA ASN A 82 0.50 13.72 -4.00
C ASN A 82 1.63 14.37 -4.80
N SER A 83 2.37 13.60 -5.59
CA SER A 83 3.30 14.15 -6.59
C SER A 83 2.53 14.72 -7.79
N TYR A 84 1.43 14.07 -8.17
CA TYR A 84 0.51 14.54 -9.18
C TYR A 84 -0.93 14.46 -8.68
N ALA A 85 -1.65 15.58 -8.74
CA ALA A 85 -3.07 15.70 -8.47
C ALA A 85 -3.76 16.16 -9.76
N LEU A 86 -4.42 15.23 -10.44
CA LEU A 86 -5.08 15.45 -11.73
C LEU A 86 -6.56 15.68 -11.50
N HIS A 87 -7.13 16.67 -12.18
CA HIS A 87 -8.55 17.03 -12.03
C HIS A 87 -9.49 16.04 -12.70
N THR A 88 -9.06 15.47 -13.82
CA THR A 88 -9.90 14.58 -14.61
C THR A 88 -9.99 13.19 -13.97
N PRO A 89 -11.20 12.63 -13.71
CA PRO A 89 -11.38 11.29 -13.16
C PRO A 89 -11.25 10.23 -14.26
N ALA A 90 -10.01 9.92 -14.63
CA ALA A 90 -9.66 8.95 -15.64
C ALA A 90 -8.37 8.19 -15.26
N SER A 91 -7.89 7.31 -16.14
CA SER A 91 -6.56 6.73 -15.96
C SER A 91 -5.48 7.83 -16.00
N PRO A 92 -4.41 7.73 -15.20
CA PRO A 92 -3.44 8.82 -15.02
C PRO A 92 -2.93 9.44 -16.32
N HIS A 93 -2.55 8.63 -17.32
CA HIS A 93 -2.06 9.13 -18.61
C HIS A 93 -3.11 9.98 -19.34
N TYR A 94 -4.38 9.54 -19.34
CA TYR A 94 -5.46 10.24 -20.02
C TYR A 94 -5.93 11.47 -19.24
N ALA A 95 -5.99 11.37 -17.90
CA ALA A 95 -6.24 12.52 -17.04
C ALA A 95 -5.19 13.63 -17.24
N ALA A 96 -3.92 13.24 -17.31
CA ALA A 96 -2.81 14.16 -17.54
C ALA A 96 -2.89 14.83 -18.94
N GLU A 97 -3.26 14.06 -19.97
CA GLU A 97 -3.48 14.59 -21.33
C GLU A 97 -4.57 15.66 -21.35
N ILE A 98 -5.73 15.39 -20.73
CA ILE A 98 -6.84 16.34 -20.65
C ILE A 98 -6.47 17.58 -19.83
N ASP A 99 -5.78 17.38 -18.71
CA ASP A 99 -5.37 18.46 -17.79
C ASP A 99 -4.16 19.26 -18.34
N GLY A 100 -3.58 18.88 -19.48
CA GLY A 100 -2.40 19.53 -20.07
C GLY A 100 -1.12 19.32 -19.23
N ILE A 101 -1.03 18.21 -18.49
CA ILE A 101 0.08 17.84 -17.61
C ILE A 101 0.86 16.69 -18.24
N ILE A 102 2.18 16.69 -18.07
CA ILE A 102 3.04 15.56 -18.42
C ILE A 102 3.49 14.89 -17.14
N ILE A 103 3.15 13.61 -16.96
CA ILE A 103 3.65 12.83 -15.83
C ILE A 103 5.08 12.39 -16.15
N ASP A 104 6.03 12.98 -15.46
CA ASP A 104 7.45 12.59 -15.45
C ASP A 104 7.70 11.74 -14.19
N THR A 105 7.90 10.44 -14.36
CA THR A 105 8.14 9.50 -13.24
C THR A 105 9.42 9.83 -12.47
N THR A 106 10.38 10.55 -13.08
CA THR A 106 11.60 10.99 -12.39
C THR A 106 11.34 12.07 -11.35
N GLN A 107 10.20 12.77 -11.43
CA GLN A 107 9.77 13.76 -10.45
C GLN A 107 8.93 13.17 -9.31
N ILE A 108 8.50 11.92 -9.43
CA ILE A 108 7.79 11.20 -8.36
C ILE A 108 8.83 10.73 -7.36
N LYS A 109 9.04 11.53 -6.31
CA LYS A 109 10.01 11.24 -5.25
C LYS A 109 9.30 10.74 -4.01
N GLU A 110 9.78 9.60 -3.51
CA GLU A 110 9.35 9.08 -2.22
C GLU A 110 9.58 10.13 -1.13
N PRO A 111 8.59 10.35 -0.24
CA PRO A 111 8.77 11.24 0.90
C PRO A 111 9.83 10.69 1.87
N VAL A 112 10.61 11.60 2.44
CA VAL A 112 11.58 11.24 3.49
C VAL A 112 10.82 11.05 4.81
N THR A 113 10.91 9.84 5.37
CA THR A 113 10.30 9.51 6.65
C THR A 113 11.17 8.54 7.43
N GLU A 114 11.08 8.61 8.76
CA GLU A 114 11.67 7.64 9.70
C GLU A 114 10.60 6.66 10.24
N ASN A 115 9.46 6.54 9.56
CA ASN A 115 8.36 5.66 9.90
C ASN A 115 8.18 4.58 8.82
N HIS A 116 7.35 3.56 9.08
CA HIS A 116 6.82 2.73 8.01
C HIS A 116 6.09 3.61 6.99
N LEU A 117 6.09 3.24 5.72
CA LEU A 117 5.42 3.99 4.66
C LEU A 117 4.46 3.10 3.88
N VAL A 118 3.20 3.48 3.85
CA VAL A 118 2.18 2.89 2.98
C VAL A 118 2.05 3.74 1.73
N ILE A 119 2.28 3.14 0.58
CA ILE A 119 2.24 3.78 -0.74
C ILE A 119 1.06 3.22 -1.51
N GLU A 120 0.07 4.04 -1.84
CA GLU A 120 -1.09 3.60 -2.60
C GLU A 120 -0.95 3.88 -4.09
N GLY A 121 -0.97 2.82 -4.91
CA GLY A 121 -1.00 2.91 -6.36
C GLY A 121 -2.35 3.39 -6.91
N ALA A 122 -2.40 3.73 -8.18
CA ALA A 122 -3.61 4.14 -8.88
C ALA A 122 -4.05 3.04 -9.88
N GLY A 123 -5.28 2.52 -9.70
CA GLY A 123 -5.79 1.42 -10.53
C GLY A 123 -5.02 0.11 -10.34
N GLY A 124 -4.77 -0.61 -11.43
CA GLY A 124 -3.97 -1.83 -11.45
C GLY A 124 -2.51 -1.56 -11.83
N ILE A 125 -1.67 -2.59 -11.71
CA ILE A 125 -0.21 -2.48 -11.83
C ILE A 125 0.26 -2.04 -13.23
N LEU A 126 -0.48 -2.36 -14.28
CA LEU A 126 -0.13 -2.00 -15.66
C LEU A 126 -0.88 -0.74 -16.16
N VAL A 127 -1.53 0.00 -15.29
CA VAL A 127 -2.17 1.27 -15.66
C VAL A 127 -1.07 2.25 -16.13
N PRO A 128 -1.20 2.83 -17.35
CA PRO A 128 -0.19 3.72 -17.88
C PRO A 128 -0.17 5.08 -17.18
N LEU A 129 1.04 5.57 -16.95
CA LEU A 129 1.31 6.93 -16.46
C LEU A 129 1.59 7.89 -17.62
N ASN A 130 2.25 7.39 -18.64
CA ASN A 130 2.58 8.05 -19.91
C ASN A 130 2.78 6.99 -20.99
N THR A 131 3.39 7.33 -22.12
CA THR A 131 3.59 6.42 -23.24
C THR A 131 4.60 5.30 -22.97
N THR A 132 5.43 5.41 -21.92
CA THR A 132 6.51 4.47 -21.62
C THR A 132 6.41 3.83 -20.25
N ASN A 133 5.77 4.47 -19.30
CA ASN A 133 5.73 4.03 -17.91
C ASN A 133 4.32 3.63 -17.47
N THR A 134 4.28 2.68 -16.55
CA THR A 134 3.08 2.19 -15.86
C THR A 134 3.22 2.39 -14.35
N ILE A 135 2.18 2.06 -13.59
CA ILE A 135 2.23 2.06 -12.12
C ILE A 135 3.34 1.14 -11.60
N ALA A 136 3.65 0.03 -12.29
CA ALA A 136 4.73 -0.88 -11.89
C ALA A 136 6.10 -0.18 -11.83
N ASP A 137 6.33 0.82 -12.67
CA ASP A 137 7.59 1.55 -12.74
C ASP A 137 7.83 2.49 -11.54
N LEU A 138 6.82 2.68 -10.68
CA LEU A 138 6.95 3.41 -9.41
C LEU A 138 7.47 2.51 -8.28
N ILE A 139 7.47 1.19 -8.45
CA ILE A 139 7.86 0.24 -7.39
C ILE A 139 9.38 0.17 -7.31
N GLN A 140 9.92 0.56 -6.16
CA GLN A 140 11.34 0.47 -5.90
C GLN A 140 11.73 -0.94 -5.38
N PRO A 141 13.01 -1.36 -5.53
CA PRO A 141 13.45 -2.70 -5.13
C PRO A 141 13.26 -3.05 -3.65
N ASP A 142 13.19 -2.04 -2.78
CA ASP A 142 12.99 -2.20 -1.33
C ASP A 142 11.51 -2.17 -0.91
N TYR A 143 10.58 -2.03 -1.86
CA TYR A 143 9.16 -2.04 -1.57
C TYR A 143 8.63 -3.47 -1.46
N LYS A 144 7.79 -3.71 -0.47
CA LYS A 144 6.99 -4.93 -0.32
C LYS A 144 5.61 -4.70 -0.92
N VAL A 145 5.27 -5.45 -1.95
CA VAL A 145 4.00 -5.25 -2.66
C VAL A 145 2.89 -6.07 -2.03
N ILE A 146 1.76 -5.41 -1.76
CA ILE A 146 0.52 -6.03 -1.32
C ILE A 146 -0.51 -5.88 -2.45
N VAL A 147 -1.11 -7.00 -2.86
CA VAL A 147 -2.14 -7.04 -3.91
C VAL A 147 -3.51 -7.10 -3.26
N VAL A 148 -4.38 -6.14 -3.58
CA VAL A 148 -5.79 -6.17 -3.16
C VAL A 148 -6.60 -6.85 -4.26
N SER A 149 -7.25 -7.95 -3.90
CA SER A 149 -8.04 -8.81 -4.79
C SER A 149 -9.50 -8.83 -4.35
N ARG A 150 -10.35 -8.09 -5.06
CA ARG A 150 -11.81 -8.11 -4.82
C ARG A 150 -12.45 -9.32 -5.46
N HIS A 151 -13.45 -9.91 -4.79
CA HIS A 151 -14.22 -11.02 -5.31
C HIS A 151 -15.27 -10.54 -6.33
N TYR A 152 -15.18 -11.04 -7.55
CA TYR A 152 -16.17 -10.92 -8.63
C TYR A 152 -15.87 -11.98 -9.70
N LEU A 153 -16.80 -12.20 -10.63
CA LEU A 153 -16.61 -13.18 -11.71
C LEU A 153 -15.46 -12.72 -12.62
N GLY A 154 -14.36 -13.49 -12.65
CA GLY A 154 -13.13 -13.17 -13.38
C GLY A 154 -11.98 -12.72 -12.46
N SER A 155 -12.20 -12.48 -11.17
CA SER A 155 -11.17 -12.00 -10.22
C SER A 155 -9.99 -12.97 -10.08
N ILE A 156 -10.22 -14.28 -10.16
CA ILE A 156 -9.14 -15.28 -10.16
C ILE A 156 -8.14 -14.96 -11.28
N ASN A 157 -8.64 -14.84 -12.51
CA ASN A 157 -7.81 -14.52 -13.68
C ASN A 157 -7.06 -13.19 -13.49
N HIS A 158 -7.75 -12.13 -13.06
CA HIS A 158 -7.13 -10.82 -12.87
C HIS A 158 -6.08 -10.83 -11.74
N THR A 159 -6.31 -11.59 -10.68
CA THR A 159 -5.33 -11.74 -9.58
C THR A 159 -4.09 -12.47 -10.06
N LEU A 160 -4.26 -13.60 -10.76
CA LEU A 160 -3.13 -14.37 -11.29
C LEU A 160 -2.33 -13.55 -12.30
N LEU A 161 -2.99 -12.85 -13.25
CA LEU A 161 -2.31 -11.96 -14.21
C LEU A 161 -1.55 -10.82 -13.50
N THR A 162 -2.12 -10.24 -12.45
CA THR A 162 -1.45 -9.17 -11.69
C THR A 162 -0.19 -9.70 -11.01
N ILE A 163 -0.27 -10.86 -10.37
CA ILE A 163 0.87 -11.47 -9.67
C ILE A 163 1.94 -11.90 -10.68
N GLU A 164 1.55 -12.53 -11.81
CA GLU A 164 2.47 -12.91 -12.86
C GLU A 164 3.18 -11.68 -13.47
N ALA A 165 2.45 -10.58 -13.70
CA ALA A 165 3.04 -9.34 -14.20
C ALA A 165 4.07 -8.73 -13.25
N LEU A 166 3.87 -8.84 -11.92
CA LEU A 166 4.82 -8.44 -10.89
C LEU A 166 6.05 -9.37 -10.87
N GLN A 167 5.83 -10.68 -10.86
CA GLN A 167 6.90 -11.70 -10.84
C GLN A 167 7.79 -11.60 -12.07
N ASN A 168 7.23 -11.40 -13.28
CA ASN A 168 7.98 -11.20 -14.51
C ASN A 168 8.85 -9.93 -14.52
N ARG A 169 8.60 -9.01 -13.58
CA ARG A 169 9.41 -7.81 -13.33
C ARG A 169 10.38 -7.97 -12.16
N ASN A 170 10.50 -9.19 -11.59
CA ASN A 170 11.26 -9.48 -10.38
C ASN A 170 10.77 -8.69 -9.15
N ILE A 171 9.49 -8.32 -9.11
CA ILE A 171 8.86 -7.66 -7.98
C ILE A 171 8.21 -8.72 -7.09
N THR A 172 8.66 -8.81 -5.84
CA THR A 172 8.13 -9.77 -4.88
C THR A 172 6.79 -9.30 -4.32
N VAL A 173 5.75 -10.15 -4.46
CA VAL A 173 4.47 -9.94 -3.81
C VAL A 173 4.56 -10.45 -2.37
N ALA A 174 4.51 -9.54 -1.40
CA ALA A 174 4.63 -9.86 0.02
C ALA A 174 3.34 -10.45 0.61
N GLY A 175 2.19 -10.09 0.03
CA GLY A 175 0.92 -10.61 0.49
C GLY A 175 -0.27 -10.22 -0.38
N ILE A 176 -1.40 -10.90 -0.14
CA ILE A 176 -2.70 -10.60 -0.73
C ILE A 176 -3.66 -10.18 0.38
N VAL A 177 -4.41 -9.13 0.15
CA VAL A 177 -5.62 -8.77 0.90
C VAL A 177 -6.82 -9.06 0.01
N PHE A 178 -7.69 -9.94 0.43
CA PHE A 178 -8.96 -10.16 -0.24
C PHE A 178 -9.99 -9.10 0.16
N SER A 179 -10.93 -8.78 -0.74
CA SER A 179 -11.99 -7.81 -0.51
C SER A 179 -13.32 -8.36 -1.01
N GLY A 180 -14.36 -8.24 -0.19
CA GLY A 180 -15.68 -8.79 -0.41
C GLY A 180 -15.97 -10.00 0.47
N ASP A 181 -17.21 -10.49 0.40
CA ASP A 181 -17.66 -11.64 1.20
C ASP A 181 -16.81 -12.88 0.94
N GLU A 182 -16.75 -13.75 1.92
CA GLU A 182 -15.94 -14.96 1.85
C GLU A 182 -16.23 -15.80 0.61
N ASN A 183 -15.18 -16.12 -0.12
CA ASN A 183 -15.21 -17.07 -1.23
C ASN A 183 -14.03 -18.02 -1.13
N GLN A 184 -14.19 -19.04 -0.30
CA GLN A 184 -13.13 -20.01 -0.01
C GLN A 184 -12.56 -20.67 -1.27
N ALA A 185 -13.41 -20.99 -2.28
CA ALA A 185 -12.97 -21.62 -3.51
C ALA A 185 -12.05 -20.68 -4.32
N THR A 186 -12.41 -19.40 -4.42
CA THR A 186 -11.62 -18.37 -5.11
C THR A 186 -10.31 -18.09 -4.36
N GLU A 187 -10.36 -17.90 -3.05
CA GLU A 187 -9.17 -17.60 -2.23
C GLU A 187 -8.19 -18.78 -2.25
N SER A 188 -8.68 -19.99 -1.99
CA SER A 188 -7.83 -21.19 -1.95
C SER A 188 -7.12 -21.46 -3.25
N ILE A 189 -7.78 -21.31 -4.40
CA ILE A 189 -7.13 -21.56 -5.70
C ILE A 189 -6.08 -20.49 -6.02
N ILE A 190 -6.34 -19.21 -5.68
CA ILE A 190 -5.37 -18.13 -5.86
C ILE A 190 -4.13 -18.38 -5.00
N LEU A 191 -4.30 -18.64 -3.71
CA LEU A 191 -3.20 -18.90 -2.78
C LEU A 191 -2.39 -20.13 -3.18
N SER A 192 -3.06 -21.24 -3.56
CA SER A 192 -2.42 -22.46 -4.02
C SER A 192 -1.59 -22.26 -5.29
N LYS A 193 -2.08 -21.48 -6.24
CA LYS A 193 -1.38 -21.24 -7.51
C LYS A 193 -0.21 -20.27 -7.39
N THR A 194 -0.31 -19.30 -6.48
CA THR A 194 0.67 -18.22 -6.37
C THR A 194 1.71 -18.43 -5.27
N GLY A 195 1.37 -19.21 -4.25
CA GLY A 195 2.18 -19.35 -3.03
C GLY A 195 2.28 -18.05 -2.22
N VAL A 196 1.52 -17.00 -2.57
CA VAL A 196 1.56 -15.72 -1.88
C VAL A 196 0.78 -15.81 -0.58
N LYS A 197 1.30 -15.19 0.48
CA LYS A 197 0.68 -15.18 1.80
C LYS A 197 -0.61 -14.37 1.81
N CYS A 198 -1.68 -14.90 2.42
CA CYS A 198 -2.87 -14.12 2.74
C CYS A 198 -2.59 -13.26 3.98
N ILE A 199 -2.81 -11.94 3.88
CA ILE A 199 -2.74 -11.01 5.02
C ILE A 199 -4.07 -11.00 5.75
N GLY A 200 -5.17 -11.04 5.02
CA GLY A 200 -6.53 -11.05 5.56
C GLY A 200 -7.57 -10.77 4.50
N ARG A 201 -8.82 -10.70 4.93
CA ARG A 201 -9.96 -10.33 4.11
C ARG A 201 -10.70 -9.15 4.72
N ILE A 202 -11.07 -8.21 3.88
CA ILE A 202 -11.96 -7.09 4.20
C ILE A 202 -13.32 -7.46 3.67
N GLU A 203 -14.27 -7.70 4.53
CA GLU A 203 -15.64 -8.08 4.15
C GLU A 203 -16.42 -6.90 3.57
N GLN A 204 -17.57 -7.15 3.01
CA GLN A 204 -18.44 -6.10 2.51
C GLN A 204 -19.17 -5.46 3.69
N GLU A 205 -18.60 -4.36 4.20
CA GLU A 205 -19.18 -3.60 5.29
C GLU A 205 -20.26 -2.64 4.79
N PRO A 206 -21.32 -2.38 5.58
CA PRO A 206 -22.32 -1.37 5.25
C PRO A 206 -21.74 0.04 5.20
N TYR A 207 -20.67 0.31 5.93
CA TYR A 207 -19.88 1.55 5.93
C TYR A 207 -18.49 1.29 6.50
N PHE A 208 -17.57 2.20 6.24
CA PHE A 208 -16.26 2.22 6.89
C PHE A 208 -16.13 3.50 7.71
N ASP A 209 -15.72 3.36 8.96
CA ASP A 209 -15.36 4.44 9.87
C ASP A 209 -14.06 4.10 10.61
N THR A 210 -13.65 4.96 11.53
CA THR A 210 -12.44 4.76 12.33
C THR A 210 -12.47 3.51 13.20
N ASN A 211 -13.65 3.06 13.66
CA ASN A 211 -13.78 1.90 14.51
C ASN A 211 -13.64 0.62 13.69
N VAL A 212 -14.36 0.52 12.58
CA VAL A 212 -14.26 -0.63 11.64
C VAL A 212 -12.84 -0.77 11.13
N ILE A 213 -12.19 0.34 10.75
CA ILE A 213 -10.78 0.32 10.32
C ILE A 213 -9.85 -0.15 11.44
N ALA A 214 -10.06 0.27 12.69
CA ALA A 214 -9.24 -0.16 13.82
C ALA A 214 -9.41 -1.67 14.10
N GLU A 215 -10.62 -2.20 14.01
CA GLU A 215 -10.87 -3.64 14.17
C GLU A 215 -10.12 -4.47 13.12
N TYR A 216 -10.19 -4.11 11.84
CA TYR A 216 -9.41 -4.76 10.79
C TYR A 216 -7.90 -4.56 10.96
N ALA A 217 -7.47 -3.41 11.43
CA ALA A 217 -6.06 -3.13 11.70
C ALA A 217 -5.49 -4.08 12.77
N ASP A 218 -6.24 -4.35 13.82
CA ASP A 218 -5.84 -5.31 14.85
C ASP A 218 -5.80 -6.76 14.31
N LEU A 219 -6.76 -7.14 13.47
CA LEU A 219 -6.78 -8.46 12.82
C LEU A 219 -5.59 -8.67 11.87
N PHE A 220 -5.15 -7.63 11.17
CA PHE A 220 -4.08 -7.74 10.16
C PHE A 220 -2.68 -7.54 10.74
N ARG A 221 -2.56 -6.93 11.93
CA ARG A 221 -1.30 -6.48 12.53
C ARG A 221 -0.23 -7.57 12.58
N GLU A 222 -0.57 -8.75 13.08
CA GLU A 222 0.40 -9.84 13.22
C GLU A 222 0.95 -10.28 11.85
N GLN A 223 0.07 -10.41 10.85
CA GLN A 223 0.45 -10.81 9.50
C GLN A 223 1.33 -9.74 8.82
N LEU A 224 1.04 -8.47 9.03
CA LEU A 224 1.82 -7.35 8.49
C LEU A 224 3.21 -7.25 9.13
N LEU A 225 3.32 -7.43 10.45
CA LEU A 225 4.59 -7.39 11.17
C LEU A 225 5.50 -8.59 10.82
N SER A 226 4.95 -9.66 10.25
CA SER A 226 5.69 -10.84 9.83
C SER A 226 6.16 -10.80 8.36
N LEU A 227 5.87 -9.69 7.63
CA LEU A 227 6.38 -9.46 6.29
C LEU A 227 7.84 -9.00 6.37
#